data_ef8510cac241a964a581eb8d4ede348e
#
_entry.id   ef8510cac241a964a581eb8d4ede348e
#
_cell.length_a   1.000
_cell.length_b   1.000
_cell.length_c   1.000
_cell.angle_alpha   90.00
_cell.angle_beta   90.00
_cell.angle_gamma   90.00
#
_symmetry.space_group_name_H-M   'P 1'
#
loop_
_entity.id
_entity.type
_entity.pdbx_description
1 polymer ?
#
loop_
_entity_poly.entity_id
_entity_poly.type
_entity_poly.pdbx_seq_one_letter_code
_entity_poly.pdbx_strand_id
1 'polypeptide(L)'
;AGDCRGREDLRRQLMETQAQSQAQITDHRARAEALHRQAEELRARLQGLQQEKLTLEQQRTALNRETQSRNDAVLAAQGELSRLEQKRSAAAMEEKTILDKLWERYELSHSEAQAQRVELESVPKAAASAS
;
A
#
# COMPACT_ATOMS: atom_id res chain seq x y z
N ALA A 1 -54.70 -73.39 30.74
CA ALA A 1 -53.30 -73.52 30.30
C ALA A 1 -52.98 -72.61 29.11
N GLY A 2 -53.93 -72.36 28.19
CA GLY A 2 -53.74 -71.44 27.03
C GLY A 2 -53.66 -69.96 27.37
N ASP A 3 -54.41 -69.52 28.36
CA ASP A 3 -54.47 -68.09 28.77
C ASP A 3 -53.16 -67.65 29.47
N CYS A 4 -52.47 -68.58 30.22
CA CYS A 4 -51.21 -68.25 30.83
C CYS A 4 -50.08 -68.08 29.83
N ARG A 5 -50.02 -68.87 28.78
CA ARG A 5 -49.05 -68.74 27.69
C ARG A 5 -49.31 -67.46 26.87
N GLY A 6 -50.56 -67.13 26.60
CA GLY A 6 -50.91 -65.88 25.91
C GLY A 6 -50.52 -64.68 26.71
N ARG A 7 -50.71 -64.66 28.01
CA ARG A 7 -50.28 -63.61 28.91
C ARG A 7 -48.75 -63.46 29.00
N GLU A 8 -48.05 -64.58 29.07
CA GLU A 8 -46.59 -64.59 29.09
C GLU A 8 -45.99 -64.11 27.76
N ASP A 9 -46.55 -64.46 26.62
CA ASP A 9 -46.13 -64.02 25.31
C ASP A 9 -46.40 -62.53 25.12
N LEU A 10 -47.56 -62.06 25.55
CA LEU A 10 -47.89 -60.66 25.53
C LEU A 10 -46.95 -59.83 26.43
N ARG A 11 -46.68 -60.36 27.63
CA ARG A 11 -45.74 -59.72 28.57
C ARG A 11 -44.33 -59.63 27.99
N ARG A 12 -43.86 -60.69 27.33
CA ARG A 12 -42.56 -60.71 26.65
C ARG A 12 -42.49 -59.69 25.52
N GLN A 13 -43.52 -59.62 24.69
CA GLN A 13 -43.65 -58.64 23.61
C GLN A 13 -43.62 -57.19 24.14
N LEU A 14 -44.36 -56.93 25.21
CA LEU A 14 -44.39 -55.62 25.85
C LEU A 14 -43.02 -55.25 26.44
N MET A 15 -42.30 -56.21 27.04
CA MET A 15 -40.97 -56.00 27.57
C MET A 15 -39.93 -55.70 26.48
N GLU A 16 -40.03 -56.45 25.33
CA GLU A 16 -39.19 -56.23 24.17
C GLU A 16 -39.43 -54.87 23.55
N THR A 17 -40.70 -54.47 23.37
CA THR A 17 -41.08 -53.16 22.85
C THR A 17 -40.62 -52.03 23.76
N GLN A 18 -40.75 -52.24 25.10
CA GLN A 18 -40.25 -51.26 26.07
C GLN A 18 -38.72 -51.13 26.01
N ALA A 19 -37.99 -52.22 25.88
CA ALA A 19 -36.53 -52.22 25.75
C ALA A 19 -36.07 -51.54 24.47
N GLN A 20 -36.74 -51.79 23.34
CA GLN A 20 -36.46 -51.15 22.05
C GLN A 20 -36.74 -49.67 22.11
N SER A 21 -37.89 -49.27 22.68
CA SER A 21 -38.24 -47.86 22.86
C SER A 21 -37.23 -47.14 23.75
N GLN A 22 -36.77 -47.76 24.83
CA GLN A 22 -35.78 -47.20 25.72
C GLN A 22 -34.42 -47.03 25.02
N ALA A 23 -34.02 -48.04 24.24
CA ALA A 23 -32.80 -47.95 23.43
C ALA A 23 -32.87 -46.81 22.38
N GLN A 24 -34.02 -46.65 21.71
CA GLN A 24 -34.24 -45.56 20.77
C GLN A 24 -34.21 -44.19 21.44
N ILE A 25 -34.80 -44.06 22.62
CA ILE A 25 -34.76 -42.81 23.40
C ILE A 25 -33.31 -42.46 23.77
N THR A 26 -32.54 -43.43 24.23
CA THR A 26 -31.13 -43.25 24.57
C THR A 26 -30.30 -42.81 23.36
N ASP A 27 -30.51 -43.47 22.21
CA ASP A 27 -29.82 -43.15 20.95
C ASP A 27 -30.20 -41.73 20.45
N HIS A 28 -31.48 -41.43 20.47
CA HIS A 28 -31.93 -40.08 20.06
C HIS A 28 -31.41 -38.97 20.99
N ARG A 29 -31.34 -39.21 22.29
CA ARG A 29 -30.73 -38.26 23.23
C ARG A 29 -29.25 -38.08 22.97
N ALA A 30 -28.50 -39.15 22.72
CA ALA A 30 -27.09 -39.07 22.39
C ALA A 30 -26.86 -38.30 21.11
N ARG A 31 -27.68 -38.49 20.06
CA ARG A 31 -27.62 -37.76 18.82
C ARG A 31 -27.99 -36.27 19.01
N ALA A 32 -29.02 -36.02 19.80
CA ALA A 32 -29.42 -34.65 20.11
C ALA A 32 -28.30 -33.88 20.85
N GLU A 33 -27.65 -34.50 21.82
CA GLU A 33 -26.52 -33.92 22.50
C GLU A 33 -25.33 -33.67 21.56
N ALA A 34 -25.01 -34.66 20.70
CA ALA A 34 -23.93 -34.51 19.71
C ALA A 34 -24.21 -33.36 18.74
N LEU A 35 -25.44 -33.28 18.23
CA LEU A 35 -25.86 -32.18 17.33
C LEU A 35 -25.83 -30.82 18.04
N HIS A 36 -26.22 -30.79 19.31
CA HIS A 36 -26.17 -29.56 20.10
C HIS A 36 -24.74 -29.06 20.26
N ARG A 37 -23.79 -29.96 20.61
CA ARG A 37 -22.37 -29.61 20.66
C ARG A 37 -21.83 -29.10 19.34
N GLN A 38 -22.15 -29.80 18.24
CA GLN A 38 -21.76 -29.34 16.90
C GLN A 38 -22.33 -27.95 16.57
N ALA A 39 -23.59 -27.71 16.92
CA ALA A 39 -24.21 -26.41 16.72
C ALA A 39 -23.51 -25.31 17.54
N GLU A 40 -23.13 -25.58 18.77
CA GLU A 40 -22.38 -24.63 19.59
C GLU A 40 -20.99 -24.38 19.05
N GLU A 41 -20.28 -25.41 18.63
CA GLU A 41 -18.96 -25.26 17.98
C GLU A 41 -19.03 -24.44 16.71
N LEU A 42 -20.03 -24.69 15.85
CA LEU A 42 -20.25 -23.93 14.63
C LEU A 42 -20.61 -22.48 14.91
N ARG A 43 -21.41 -22.22 15.93
CA ARG A 43 -21.74 -20.84 16.35
C ARG A 43 -20.51 -20.10 16.85
N ALA A 44 -19.69 -20.75 17.68
CA ALA A 44 -18.43 -20.15 18.15
C ALA A 44 -17.48 -19.86 17.00
N ARG A 45 -17.36 -20.80 16.04
CA ARG A 45 -16.55 -20.61 14.84
C ARG A 45 -17.07 -19.47 13.96
N LEU A 46 -18.39 -19.40 13.77
CA LEU A 46 -19.02 -18.33 13.01
C LEU A 46 -18.73 -16.97 13.65
N GLN A 47 -18.87 -16.87 14.97
CA GLN A 47 -18.56 -15.64 15.69
C GLN A 47 -17.09 -15.23 15.54
N GLY A 48 -16.18 -16.20 15.63
CA GLY A 48 -14.75 -15.97 15.40
C GLY A 48 -14.46 -15.45 13.99
N LEU A 49 -15.05 -16.08 12.97
CA LEU A 49 -14.90 -15.65 11.58
C LEU A 49 -15.51 -14.26 11.30
N GLN A 50 -16.63 -13.94 11.94
CA GLN A 50 -17.22 -12.60 11.84
C GLN A 50 -16.31 -11.53 12.44
N GLN A 51 -15.68 -11.84 13.56
CA GLN A 51 -14.71 -10.95 14.20
C GLN A 51 -13.45 -10.76 13.33
N GLU A 52 -12.93 -11.84 12.78
CA GLU A 52 -11.79 -11.81 11.87
C GLU A 52 -12.11 -10.99 10.62
N LYS A 53 -13.28 -11.22 10.03
CA LYS A 53 -13.76 -10.44 8.88
C LYS A 53 -13.77 -8.94 9.18
N LEU A 54 -14.32 -8.55 10.33
CA LEU A 54 -14.36 -7.15 10.76
C LEU A 54 -12.95 -6.56 10.88
N THR A 55 -12.03 -7.29 11.49
CA THR A 55 -10.62 -6.88 11.62
C THR A 55 -9.95 -6.70 10.26
N LEU A 56 -10.16 -7.64 9.34
CA LEU A 56 -9.62 -7.57 7.99
C LEU A 56 -10.20 -6.40 7.18
N GLU A 57 -11.50 -6.11 7.34
CA GLU A 57 -12.14 -4.94 6.72
C GLU A 57 -11.55 -3.62 7.23
N GLN A 58 -11.29 -3.54 8.52
CA GLN A 58 -10.62 -2.37 9.12
C GLN A 58 -9.19 -2.21 8.59
N GLN A 59 -8.42 -3.31 8.54
CA GLN A 59 -7.06 -3.30 7.98
C GLN A 59 -7.06 -2.90 6.51
N ARG A 60 -7.97 -3.44 5.72
CA ARG A 60 -8.13 -3.08 4.30
C ARG A 60 -8.41 -1.59 4.12
N THR A 61 -9.31 -1.05 4.95
CA THR A 61 -9.64 0.37 4.90
C THR A 61 -8.44 1.24 5.27
N ALA A 62 -7.69 0.86 6.29
CA ALA A 62 -6.47 1.57 6.70
C ALA A 62 -5.39 1.54 5.58
N LEU A 63 -5.16 0.36 4.98
CA LEU A 63 -4.21 0.20 3.88
C LEU A 63 -4.62 1.00 2.64
N ASN A 64 -5.90 1.04 2.31
CA ASN A 64 -6.39 1.84 1.20
C ASN A 64 -6.14 3.34 1.42
N ARG A 65 -6.38 3.84 2.63
CA ARG A 65 -6.09 5.24 2.99
C ARG A 65 -4.59 5.54 2.90
N GLU A 66 -3.77 4.65 3.40
CA GLU A 66 -2.31 4.79 3.33
C GLU A 66 -1.82 4.79 1.88
N THR A 67 -2.33 3.86 1.06
CA THR A 67 -2.01 3.79 -0.37
C THR A 67 -2.40 5.09 -1.08
N GLN A 68 -3.59 5.60 -0.79
CA GLN A 68 -4.03 6.87 -1.37
C GLN A 68 -3.13 8.03 -0.95
N SER A 69 -2.80 8.13 0.33
CA SER A 69 -1.89 9.16 0.84
C SER A 69 -0.50 9.09 0.19
N ARG A 70 0.02 7.88 0.00
CA ARG A 70 1.30 7.66 -0.68
C ARG A 70 1.24 8.06 -2.16
N ASN A 71 0.15 7.72 -2.85
CA ASN A 71 -0.05 8.10 -4.24
C ASN A 71 -0.12 9.63 -4.40
N ASP A 72 -0.84 10.30 -3.51
CA ASP A 72 -0.93 11.75 -3.50
C ASP A 72 0.45 12.40 -3.25
N ALA A 73 1.24 11.84 -2.33
CA ALA A 73 2.60 12.28 -2.08
C ALA A 73 3.53 12.07 -3.28
N VAL A 74 3.40 10.94 -3.99
CA VAL A 74 4.15 10.66 -5.22
C VAL A 74 3.79 11.66 -6.31
N LEU A 75 2.49 11.93 -6.52
CA LEU A 75 2.03 12.91 -7.51
C LEU A 75 2.53 14.33 -7.18
N ALA A 76 2.50 14.71 -5.91
CA ALA A 76 3.03 16.00 -5.46
C ALA A 76 4.56 16.09 -5.70
N ALA A 77 5.30 15.03 -5.38
CA ALA A 77 6.74 14.97 -5.62
C ALA A 77 7.09 15.03 -7.12
N GLN A 78 6.33 14.35 -7.97
CA GLN A 78 6.49 14.40 -9.43
C GLN A 78 6.22 15.80 -9.97
N GLY A 79 5.18 16.47 -9.47
CA GLY A 79 4.88 17.86 -9.82
C GLY A 79 6.01 18.81 -9.42
N GLU A 80 6.56 18.64 -8.21
CA GLU A 80 7.67 19.45 -7.73
C GLU A 80 8.96 19.19 -8.52
N LEU A 81 9.24 17.92 -8.85
CA LEU A 81 10.36 17.55 -9.71
C LEU A 81 10.26 18.22 -11.08
N SER A 82 9.11 18.15 -11.72
CA SER A 82 8.85 18.78 -13.01
C SER A 82 9.06 20.31 -12.93
N ARG A 83 8.58 20.94 -11.88
CA ARG A 83 8.79 22.37 -11.62
C ARG A 83 10.27 22.72 -11.47
N LEU A 84 11.02 21.91 -10.73
CA LEU A 84 12.46 22.12 -10.54
C LEU A 84 13.24 21.89 -11.83
N GLU A 85 12.86 20.90 -12.64
CA GLU A 85 13.45 20.67 -13.96
C GLU A 85 13.24 21.85 -14.90
N GLN A 86 12.05 22.42 -14.90
CA GLN A 86 11.76 23.64 -15.68
C GLN A 86 12.61 24.82 -15.22
N LYS A 87 12.73 25.03 -13.90
CA LYS A 87 13.59 26.08 -13.35
C LYS A 87 15.05 25.86 -13.70
N ARG A 88 15.54 24.63 -13.59
CA ARG A 88 16.90 24.26 -13.97
C ARG A 88 17.17 24.53 -15.44
N SER A 89 16.22 24.17 -16.31
CA SER A 89 16.31 24.39 -17.74
C SER A 89 16.33 25.90 -18.07
N ALA A 90 15.45 26.69 -17.44
CA ALA A 90 15.42 28.16 -17.60
C ALA A 90 16.74 28.78 -17.11
N ALA A 91 17.25 28.36 -15.95
CA ALA A 91 18.53 28.87 -15.42
C ALA A 91 19.71 28.50 -16.36
N ALA A 92 19.73 27.31 -16.93
CA ALA A 92 20.74 26.91 -17.90
C ALA A 92 20.70 27.76 -19.19
N MET A 93 19.51 28.10 -19.66
CA MET A 93 19.35 28.98 -20.80
C MET A 93 19.78 30.41 -20.48
N GLU A 94 19.46 30.95 -19.31
CA GLU A 94 19.94 32.26 -18.86
C GLU A 94 21.47 32.26 -18.72
N GLU A 95 22.06 31.23 -18.11
CA GLU A 95 23.49 31.09 -18.00
C GLU A 95 24.16 31.09 -19.37
N LYS A 96 23.64 30.32 -20.32
CA LYS A 96 24.12 30.30 -21.69
C LYS A 96 24.04 31.68 -22.35
N THR A 97 22.92 32.37 -22.18
CA THR A 97 22.73 33.72 -22.73
C THR A 97 23.72 34.72 -22.13
N ILE A 98 23.96 34.65 -20.81
CA ILE A 98 24.94 35.50 -20.11
C ILE A 98 26.37 35.18 -20.60
N LEU A 99 26.73 33.93 -20.72
CA LEU A 99 28.04 33.50 -21.22
C LEU A 99 28.28 33.95 -22.66
N ASP A 100 27.26 33.80 -23.54
CA ASP A 100 27.34 34.26 -24.92
C ASP A 100 27.53 35.78 -24.99
N LYS A 101 26.80 36.55 -24.23
CA LYS A 101 26.95 38.02 -24.13
C LYS A 101 28.30 38.40 -23.57
N LEU A 102 28.77 37.73 -22.54
CA LEU A 102 30.06 37.96 -21.92
C LEU A 102 31.17 37.67 -22.92
N TRP A 103 31.08 36.54 -23.66
CA TRP A 103 32.03 36.18 -24.70
C TRP A 103 32.11 37.25 -25.81
N GLU A 104 30.98 37.70 -26.30
CA GLU A 104 30.94 38.76 -27.31
C GLU A 104 31.56 40.05 -26.78
N ARG A 105 31.24 40.48 -25.60
CA ARG A 105 31.84 41.68 -24.95
C ARG A 105 33.31 41.49 -24.67
N TYR A 106 33.70 40.31 -24.16
CA TYR A 106 35.09 40.00 -23.85
C TYR A 106 35.95 39.99 -25.13
N GLU A 107 35.45 39.38 -26.18
CA GLU A 107 36.14 39.37 -27.49
C GLU A 107 36.32 40.75 -28.05
N LEU A 108 35.26 41.55 -28.01
CA LEU A 108 35.33 42.98 -28.41
C LEU A 108 36.26 43.76 -27.51
N SER A 109 36.15 43.62 -26.20
CA SER A 109 37.03 44.29 -25.26
C SER A 109 38.47 43.84 -25.40
N HIS A 110 38.71 42.57 -25.69
CA HIS A 110 40.05 42.05 -25.94
C HIS A 110 40.68 42.62 -27.22
N SER A 111 39.88 42.71 -28.28
CA SER A 111 40.30 43.34 -29.54
C SER A 111 40.63 44.82 -29.34
N GLU A 112 39.79 45.56 -28.63
CA GLU A 112 40.04 46.96 -28.28
C GLU A 112 41.28 47.07 -27.37
N ALA A 113 41.41 46.18 -26.38
CA ALA A 113 42.60 46.18 -25.49
C ALA A 113 43.88 45.86 -26.24
N GLN A 114 43.85 44.98 -27.23
CA GLN A 114 44.99 44.71 -28.09
C GLN A 114 45.37 45.92 -28.95
N ALA A 115 44.33 46.59 -29.52
CA ALA A 115 44.59 47.81 -30.26
C ALA A 115 45.19 48.92 -29.38
N GLN A 116 44.61 49.10 -28.18
CA GLN A 116 45.12 50.05 -27.21
C GLN A 116 46.52 49.63 -26.67
N ARG A 117 46.76 48.34 -26.52
CA ARG A 117 48.08 47.82 -26.11
C ARG A 117 49.14 48.16 -27.11
N VAL A 118 48.88 48.02 -28.39
CA VAL A 118 49.78 48.38 -29.46
C VAL A 118 50.07 49.88 -29.41
N GLU A 119 49.07 50.73 -29.23
CA GLU A 119 49.24 52.16 -29.04
C GLU A 119 50.03 52.50 -27.79
N LEU A 120 49.75 51.84 -26.64
CA LEU A 120 50.47 52.05 -25.39
C LEU A 120 51.90 51.53 -25.46
N GLU A 121 52.19 50.48 -26.14
CA GLU A 121 53.56 50.00 -26.39
C GLU A 121 54.37 50.96 -27.26
N SER A 122 53.72 51.64 -28.17
CA SER A 122 54.35 52.68 -29.01
C SER A 122 54.57 54.01 -28.28
N VAL A 123 53.64 54.40 -27.41
CA VAL A 123 53.67 55.64 -26.64
C VAL A 123 54.81 55.66 -25.60
N PRO A 124 55.05 54.66 -24.75
CA PRO A 124 56.20 54.68 -23.82
C PRO A 124 57.54 54.74 -24.53
N LYS A 125 57.70 54.03 -25.62
CA LYS A 125 58.94 54.12 -26.43
C LYS A 125 59.14 55.52 -27.02
N ALA A 126 58.07 56.13 -27.51
CA ALA A 126 58.10 57.49 -28.02
C ALA A 126 58.37 58.51 -26.88
N ALA A 127 57.74 58.33 -25.72
CA ALA A 127 57.97 59.17 -24.55
C ALA A 127 59.41 58.98 -24.02
N ALA A 128 59.92 57.77 -23.95
CA ALA A 128 61.29 57.50 -23.54
C ALA A 128 62.32 58.07 -24.57
N SER A 129 62.05 58.06 -25.82
CA SER A 129 62.90 58.65 -26.84
C SER A 129 62.84 60.20 -26.91
N ALA A 130 61.73 60.79 -26.43
CA ALA A 130 61.54 62.28 -26.36
C ALA A 130 62.21 62.87 -25.12
N SER A 131 62.51 62.07 -24.12
CA SER A 131 63.15 62.50 -22.85
C SER A 131 64.66 62.18 -22.89
#